data_cf606aac233bad0cf534f0658eb306bc
#
_entry.id   cf606aac233bad0cf534f0658eb306bc
#
_cell.length_a   1.000
_cell.length_b   1.000
_cell.length_c   1.000
_cell.angle_alpha   90.00
_cell.angle_beta   90.00
_cell.angle_gamma   90.00
#
_symmetry.space_group_name_H-M   'P 1'
#
loop_
_entity.id
_entity.type
_entity.pdbx_description
1 polymer ?
#
loop_
_entity_poly.entity_id
_entity_poly.type
_entity_poly.pdbx_seq_one_letter_code
_entity_poly.pdbx_strand_id
1 'polypeptide(L)'
;MSKLEELIKELCPKGVELKKIKDVYSRLKGTPITATKMKEIANRNGKIKVFAGGKTVINANEEDIPNANIIKVPAVLVQSRGLIDVIYYDRPFTFKNEMWAYTAKSVTEVKFLYYFLKNNIVDFRKVASGMGSLPQISLSITEEFFIPVPPLKVQREIVRILDNFTEIITELTIELTMRKKQYEYYRDSLLVFDISIPKVKLRDIATDIYRGSGITREQVTKDGIPCVRYGEIYTTYHIWFEECQSHTKLENITNPKYFEHGDILFAITGESVEDIAKSTAYMGYDKCLAGGDIVVLKHNQNPKYLSYVLSTYYVQKQKSRGKMKSKVVHSSVPSIEEIEIPLPTLEVQNRLVNVLDNFDAICIDLNIGLPAEIEARKKQYEYYRDILLTFVETGNIMLSNRIESNRIEVIKLLQYVFGYVYLNLEQLALSHCTGATPLKSNRNFYENGTVPWLRTQEVIYTDIYRTECFITEEAVQKTTAKWIPANCVIVAISGASAGRCAINKIPLTTNQHCLNIEINKEIAEYRYVYYCICNQFQELIAKKEGARGDLSVARIMKLRIPIPPIEEQRRIINLLDQFDMLCNDLSDGLPAEIEAHQKQYEYYRDKLLTFKELET
;
A
#
# COMPACT_ATOMS: atom_id res chain seq x y z
N MET A 1 -16.90 1.75 24.37
CA MET A 1 -15.83 2.74 24.64
C MET A 1 -14.48 2.10 24.35
N SER A 2 -13.53 2.80 23.74
CA SER A 2 -12.17 2.29 23.60
C SER A 2 -11.51 2.24 24.99
N LYS A 3 -10.59 1.29 25.17
CA LYS A 3 -9.80 1.18 26.42
C LYS A 3 -9.13 2.52 26.81
N LEU A 4 -8.73 3.30 25.80
CA LEU A 4 -8.15 4.62 26.04
C LEU A 4 -9.18 5.62 26.59
N GLU A 5 -10.41 5.64 26.06
CA GLU A 5 -11.49 6.51 26.56
C GLU A 5 -11.86 6.19 28.01
N GLU A 6 -11.90 4.90 28.37
CA GLU A 6 -12.12 4.47 29.75
C GLU A 6 -11.01 4.96 30.67
N LEU A 7 -9.76 4.75 30.27
CA LEU A 7 -8.60 5.22 31.04
C LEU A 7 -8.57 6.75 31.19
N ILE A 8 -8.96 7.48 30.16
CA ILE A 8 -9.02 8.94 30.19
C ILE A 8 -10.14 9.43 31.14
N LYS A 9 -11.35 8.87 31.04
CA LYS A 9 -12.46 9.20 31.95
C LYS A 9 -12.12 8.90 33.40
N GLU A 10 -11.43 7.78 33.65
CA GLU A 10 -11.06 7.36 34.99
C GLU A 10 -9.90 8.17 35.58
N LEU A 11 -8.83 8.36 34.80
CA LEU A 11 -7.56 8.86 35.30
C LEU A 11 -7.29 10.35 35.00
N CYS A 12 -8.02 10.93 34.04
CA CYS A 12 -7.85 12.33 33.62
C CYS A 12 -9.18 13.11 33.60
N PRO A 13 -10.09 12.98 34.59
CA PRO A 13 -11.43 13.61 34.53
C PRO A 13 -11.38 15.14 34.54
N LYS A 14 -10.27 15.74 34.94
CA LYS A 14 -10.05 17.21 34.97
C LYS A 14 -8.98 17.68 33.97
N GLY A 15 -8.61 16.84 32.99
CA GLY A 15 -7.55 17.13 32.03
C GLY A 15 -6.18 16.62 32.49
N VAL A 16 -5.12 17.10 31.82
CA VAL A 16 -3.73 16.66 32.01
C VAL A 16 -2.85 17.88 32.31
N GLU A 17 -1.91 17.71 33.22
CA GLU A 17 -0.96 18.76 33.60
C GLU A 17 0.09 18.97 32.50
N LEU A 18 0.33 20.24 32.13
CA LEU A 18 1.40 20.64 31.22
C LEU A 18 2.68 20.94 31.99
N LYS A 19 3.79 20.31 31.62
CA LYS A 19 5.11 20.54 32.21
C LYS A 19 6.15 20.82 31.13
N LYS A 20 7.20 21.54 31.48
CA LYS A 20 8.35 21.71 30.57
C LYS A 20 9.10 20.41 30.43
N ILE A 21 9.66 20.14 29.25
CA ILE A 21 10.41 18.90 29.00
C ILE A 21 11.56 18.74 30.01
N LYS A 22 12.30 19.81 30.31
CA LYS A 22 13.39 19.79 31.28
C LYS A 22 12.98 19.34 32.69
N ASP A 23 11.71 19.52 33.07
CA ASP A 23 11.19 19.18 34.39
C ASP A 23 10.75 17.71 34.51
N VAL A 24 10.57 17.05 33.38
CA VAL A 24 10.05 15.67 33.30
C VAL A 24 11.09 14.69 32.80
N TYR A 25 11.92 15.10 31.84
CA TYR A 25 12.88 14.23 31.15
C TYR A 25 14.32 14.58 31.48
N SER A 26 15.14 13.55 31.60
CA SER A 26 16.56 13.71 31.89
C SER A 26 17.34 13.92 30.59
N ARG A 27 18.09 15.02 30.54
CA ARG A 27 18.95 15.30 29.38
C ARG A 27 20.20 14.43 29.41
N LEU A 28 20.55 13.88 28.26
CA LEU A 28 21.77 13.12 28.00
C LEU A 28 22.79 13.96 27.22
N LYS A 29 24.08 13.73 27.50
CA LYS A 29 25.20 14.38 26.81
C LYS A 29 25.80 13.44 25.78
N GLY A 30 26.22 13.95 24.64
CA GLY A 30 26.95 13.22 23.61
C GLY A 30 28.47 13.16 23.87
N THR A 31 29.18 12.72 22.85
CA THR A 31 30.64 12.65 22.80
C THR A 31 31.21 13.74 21.91
N PRO A 32 32.22 14.49 22.30
CA PRO A 32 32.89 15.49 21.47
C PRO A 32 33.70 14.81 20.35
N ILE A 33 33.12 14.64 19.17
CA ILE A 33 33.76 14.01 18.03
C ILE A 33 33.75 14.97 16.84
N THR A 34 34.88 15.08 16.13
CA THR A 34 34.96 15.84 14.88
C THR A 34 34.44 15.02 13.68
N ALA A 35 34.05 15.70 12.60
CA ALA A 35 33.60 15.03 11.38
C ALA A 35 34.71 14.16 10.74
N THR A 36 35.96 14.58 10.84
CA THR A 36 37.12 13.82 10.35
C THR A 36 37.27 12.53 11.17
N LYS A 37 37.22 12.63 12.49
CA LYS A 37 37.34 11.45 13.38
C LYS A 37 36.20 10.45 13.17
N MET A 38 34.97 10.93 12.92
CA MET A 38 33.86 10.04 12.59
C MET A 38 34.14 9.20 11.33
N LYS A 39 34.76 9.78 10.29
CA LYS A 39 35.12 9.04 9.08
C LYS A 39 36.21 7.98 9.35
N GLU A 40 37.18 8.29 10.21
CA GLU A 40 38.26 7.38 10.56
C GLU A 40 37.77 6.15 11.34
N ILE A 41 36.87 6.37 12.32
CA ILE A 41 36.35 5.30 13.20
C ILE A 41 35.16 4.52 12.59
N ALA A 42 34.70 4.90 11.40
CA ALA A 42 33.55 4.26 10.75
C ALA A 42 33.84 2.78 10.44
N ASN A 43 33.08 1.88 11.08
CA ASN A 43 33.18 0.44 10.89
C ASN A 43 31.79 -0.16 10.69
N ARG A 44 31.55 -0.80 9.53
CA ARG A 44 30.24 -1.40 9.20
C ARG A 44 29.76 -2.43 10.23
N ASN A 45 30.68 -3.10 10.92
CA ASN A 45 30.40 -4.13 11.91
C ASN A 45 30.43 -3.58 13.36
N GLY A 46 30.67 -2.28 13.53
CA GLY A 46 30.68 -1.63 14.82
C GLY A 46 29.33 -1.70 15.53
N LYS A 47 29.34 -1.94 16.83
CA LYS A 47 28.13 -2.13 17.65
C LYS A 47 27.55 -0.82 18.21
N ILE A 48 28.32 0.25 18.18
CA ILE A 48 27.89 1.57 18.68
C ILE A 48 27.49 2.45 17.50
N LYS A 49 26.28 2.99 17.54
CA LYS A 49 25.83 3.96 16.54
C LYS A 49 26.20 5.37 16.96
N VAL A 50 26.86 6.12 16.07
CA VAL A 50 27.28 7.51 16.31
C VAL A 50 26.47 8.43 15.40
N PHE A 51 25.66 9.30 15.99
CA PHE A 51 24.81 10.26 15.27
C PHE A 51 25.50 11.62 15.17
N ALA A 52 25.31 12.30 14.03
CA ALA A 52 25.74 13.68 13.83
C ALA A 52 24.63 14.50 13.18
N GLY A 53 24.83 15.81 13.02
CA GLY A 53 23.87 16.70 12.38
C GLY A 53 23.50 16.26 10.95
N GLY A 54 22.29 16.57 10.55
CA GLY A 54 21.72 16.12 9.30
C GLY A 54 21.43 14.61 9.27
N LYS A 55 21.73 13.93 8.16
CA LYS A 55 21.50 12.49 7.99
C LYS A 55 22.75 11.64 8.27
N THR A 56 23.79 12.24 8.85
CA THR A 56 25.06 11.53 9.04
C THR A 56 24.98 10.59 10.23
N VAL A 57 25.11 9.30 9.97
CA VAL A 57 25.15 8.23 10.98
C VAL A 57 26.21 7.22 10.58
N ILE A 58 27.04 6.78 11.53
CA ILE A 58 28.01 5.71 11.33
C ILE A 58 27.86 4.66 12.42
N ASN A 59 28.40 3.47 12.18
CA ASN A 59 28.68 2.50 13.25
C ASN A 59 30.16 2.56 13.59
N ALA A 60 30.54 2.29 14.86
CA ALA A 60 31.91 2.25 15.34
C ALA A 60 32.03 1.24 16.49
N ASN A 61 33.24 0.82 16.82
CA ASN A 61 33.48 0.09 18.08
C ASN A 61 33.63 1.08 19.23
N GLU A 62 33.30 0.66 20.45
CA GLU A 62 33.37 1.52 21.65
C GLU A 62 34.79 2.01 21.89
N GLU A 63 35.80 1.15 21.70
CA GLU A 63 37.22 1.44 21.86
C GLU A 63 37.79 2.50 20.89
N ASP A 64 37.17 2.63 19.70
CA ASP A 64 37.63 3.58 18.68
C ASP A 64 37.07 4.99 18.90
N ILE A 65 36.10 5.16 19.80
CA ILE A 65 35.44 6.44 20.09
C ILE A 65 36.16 7.18 21.19
N PRO A 66 36.85 8.32 20.91
CA PRO A 66 37.62 9.02 21.93
C PRO A 66 36.70 9.62 22.99
N ASN A 67 37.04 9.41 24.27
CA ASN A 67 36.26 9.87 25.42
C ASN A 67 34.79 9.52 25.34
N ALA A 68 34.50 8.27 24.96
CA ALA A 68 33.16 7.78 24.64
C ALA A 68 32.18 7.95 25.81
N ASN A 69 31.14 8.72 25.58
CA ASN A 69 29.94 8.73 26.41
C ASN A 69 28.88 7.87 25.74
N ILE A 70 28.90 6.57 26.03
CA ILE A 70 27.98 5.60 25.40
C ILE A 70 26.69 5.54 26.21
N ILE A 71 25.58 5.82 25.51
CA ILE A 71 24.24 5.76 26.06
C ILE A 71 23.68 4.36 25.80
N LYS A 72 23.27 3.69 26.88
CA LYS A 72 22.74 2.30 26.85
C LYS A 72 21.28 2.25 27.30
N VAL A 73 20.61 3.39 27.37
CA VAL A 73 19.19 3.52 27.71
C VAL A 73 18.42 4.06 26.52
N PRO A 74 17.14 3.72 26.39
CA PRO A 74 16.27 4.32 25.36
C PRO A 74 16.24 5.84 25.47
N ALA A 75 16.30 6.53 24.36
CA ALA A 75 16.33 7.98 24.33
C ALA A 75 15.70 8.56 23.06
N VAL A 76 15.31 9.82 23.16
CA VAL A 76 14.88 10.65 22.02
C VAL A 76 16.01 11.63 21.72
N LEU A 77 16.62 11.48 20.56
CA LEU A 77 17.65 12.39 20.05
C LEU A 77 16.97 13.54 19.30
N VAL A 78 17.48 14.75 19.52
CA VAL A 78 17.06 15.95 18.78
C VAL A 78 18.16 16.35 17.80
N GLN A 79 17.84 16.32 16.53
CA GLN A 79 18.68 16.83 15.46
C GLN A 79 18.46 18.34 15.32
N SER A 80 19.39 19.11 15.86
CA SER A 80 19.22 20.57 16.02
C SER A 80 19.70 21.38 14.84
N ARG A 81 20.37 20.79 13.85
CA ARG A 81 21.03 21.52 12.74
C ARG A 81 20.86 20.81 11.39
N GLY A 82 20.58 21.58 10.36
CA GLY A 82 20.30 21.08 9.02
C GLY A 82 18.88 20.52 8.91
N LEU A 83 18.72 19.21 8.88
CA LEU A 83 17.42 18.58 9.00
C LEU A 83 17.02 18.54 10.49
N ILE A 84 16.15 19.47 10.90
CA ILE A 84 15.60 19.44 12.26
C ILE A 84 14.59 18.32 12.36
N ASP A 85 14.89 17.33 13.19
CA ASP A 85 14.06 16.15 13.41
C ASP A 85 14.31 15.51 14.78
N VAL A 86 13.54 14.51 15.18
CA VAL A 86 13.72 13.72 16.38
C VAL A 86 13.79 12.23 16.03
N ILE A 87 14.62 11.49 16.75
CA ILE A 87 14.87 10.07 16.52
C ILE A 87 14.72 9.33 17.86
N TYR A 88 13.85 8.33 17.91
CA TYR A 88 13.85 7.34 18.99
C TYR A 88 14.95 6.30 18.75
N TYR A 89 15.75 5.99 19.76
CA TYR A 89 16.77 4.95 19.66
C TYR A 89 16.96 4.23 21.01
N ASP A 90 17.06 2.90 20.98
CA ASP A 90 17.05 2.04 22.17
C ASP A 90 18.22 1.04 22.24
N ARG A 91 19.18 1.13 21.30
CA ARG A 91 20.42 0.34 21.31
C ARG A 91 21.60 1.23 21.75
N PRO A 92 22.78 0.66 22.07
CA PRO A 92 23.93 1.46 22.44
C PRO A 92 24.32 2.49 21.37
N PHE A 93 24.45 3.75 21.76
CA PHE A 93 24.76 4.84 20.85
C PHE A 93 25.48 6.00 21.53
N THR A 94 25.99 6.88 20.72
CA THR A 94 26.42 8.23 21.13
C THR A 94 26.10 9.25 20.02
N PHE A 95 26.32 10.52 20.30
CA PHE A 95 26.06 11.58 19.31
C PHE A 95 27.00 12.75 19.49
N LYS A 96 27.21 13.56 18.46
CA LYS A 96 28.02 14.78 18.51
C LYS A 96 27.38 15.85 19.39
N ASN A 97 28.19 16.71 20.00
CA ASN A 97 27.74 17.75 20.92
C ASN A 97 26.80 18.81 20.35
N GLU A 98 26.63 18.89 19.02
CA GLU A 98 25.63 19.72 18.38
C GLU A 98 24.22 19.19 18.51
N MET A 99 24.06 17.97 19.01
CA MET A 99 22.79 17.32 19.29
C MET A 99 22.61 17.16 20.80
N TRP A 100 21.41 16.85 21.22
CA TRP A 100 21.10 16.42 22.59
C TRP A 100 20.04 15.33 22.56
N ALA A 101 19.89 14.66 23.66
CA ALA A 101 18.87 13.62 23.80
C ALA A 101 18.23 13.68 25.19
N TYR A 102 17.04 13.11 25.26
CA TYR A 102 16.26 12.98 26.49
C TYR A 102 15.94 11.51 26.75
N THR A 103 15.95 11.15 28.05
CA THR A 103 15.48 9.85 28.53
C THR A 103 14.51 10.02 29.69
N ALA A 104 13.86 8.94 30.10
CA ALA A 104 12.92 8.91 31.22
C ALA A 104 13.04 7.59 31.99
N LYS A 105 12.23 7.42 33.05
CA LYS A 105 12.23 6.23 33.92
C LYS A 105 11.73 4.98 33.19
N SER A 106 10.89 5.11 32.19
CA SER A 106 10.32 4.00 31.45
C SER A 106 10.42 4.22 29.93
N VAL A 107 10.47 3.12 29.17
CA VAL A 107 10.41 3.12 27.70
C VAL A 107 9.14 3.82 27.20
N THR A 108 8.02 3.62 27.89
CA THR A 108 6.74 4.27 27.54
C THR A 108 6.84 5.79 27.58
N GLU A 109 7.44 6.37 28.62
CA GLU A 109 7.61 7.83 28.72
C GLU A 109 8.54 8.35 27.62
N VAL A 110 9.61 7.63 27.29
CA VAL A 110 10.54 8.00 26.21
C VAL A 110 9.83 7.96 24.84
N LYS A 111 9.06 6.91 24.55
CA LYS A 111 8.28 6.81 23.31
C LYS A 111 7.17 7.85 23.23
N PHE A 112 6.51 8.15 24.35
CA PHE A 112 5.51 9.20 24.42
C PHE A 112 6.13 10.56 24.06
N LEU A 113 7.29 10.90 24.64
CA LEU A 113 8.05 12.10 24.27
C LEU A 113 8.41 12.11 22.77
N TYR A 114 8.88 10.97 22.24
CA TYR A 114 9.21 10.85 20.82
C TYR A 114 8.02 11.20 19.93
N TYR A 115 6.86 10.60 20.16
CA TYR A 115 5.66 10.86 19.37
C TYR A 115 5.19 12.30 19.51
N PHE A 116 5.25 12.85 20.72
CA PHE A 116 4.86 14.22 20.98
C PHE A 116 5.76 15.23 20.26
N LEU A 117 7.08 15.09 20.37
CA LEU A 117 8.04 15.95 19.66
C LEU A 117 7.94 15.79 18.14
N LYS A 118 7.70 14.57 17.65
CA LYS A 118 7.53 14.30 16.23
C LYS A 118 6.28 14.96 15.67
N ASN A 119 5.21 15.02 16.44
CA ASN A 119 3.99 15.73 16.09
C ASN A 119 4.21 17.25 15.96
N ASN A 120 5.00 17.82 16.85
CA ASN A 120 5.29 19.25 16.91
C ASN A 120 6.53 19.66 16.07
N ILE A 121 7.05 18.78 15.23
CA ILE A 121 8.30 19.00 14.49
C ILE A 121 8.22 20.19 13.51
N VAL A 122 7.05 20.46 12.98
CA VAL A 122 6.79 21.60 12.07
C VAL A 122 7.00 22.92 12.80
N ASP A 123 6.60 23.01 14.06
CA ASP A 123 6.75 24.24 14.85
C ASP A 123 8.22 24.47 15.23
N PHE A 124 8.96 23.42 15.57
CA PHE A 124 10.41 23.54 15.74
C PHE A 124 11.13 23.97 14.46
N ARG A 125 10.68 23.56 13.29
CA ARG A 125 11.22 24.01 12.01
C ARG A 125 10.89 25.46 11.69
N LYS A 126 9.72 25.97 12.09
CA LYS A 126 9.32 27.37 11.89
C LYS A 126 10.15 28.33 12.74
N VAL A 127 10.50 27.97 13.97
CA VAL A 127 11.30 28.80 14.87
C VAL A 127 12.80 28.64 14.65
N ALA A 128 13.22 27.77 13.74
CA ALA A 128 14.62 27.61 13.39
C ALA A 128 15.18 28.88 12.75
N SER A 129 16.21 29.44 13.36
CA SER A 129 16.94 30.58 12.80
C SER A 129 18.02 30.10 11.84
N GLY A 130 18.07 30.66 10.63
CA GLY A 130 19.15 30.47 9.67
C GLY A 130 20.04 31.70 9.60
N MET A 131 21.17 31.71 10.30
CA MET A 131 22.29 32.53 9.84
C MET A 131 23.14 31.65 8.94
N GLY A 132 22.96 31.78 7.63
CA GLY A 132 23.60 30.95 6.63
C GLY A 132 22.71 29.84 6.05
N SER A 133 23.30 28.90 5.33
CA SER A 133 22.59 27.87 4.54
C SER A 133 21.95 26.71 5.31
N LEU A 134 22.02 26.68 6.66
CA LEU A 134 21.54 25.54 7.46
C LEU A 134 20.65 26.01 8.64
N PRO A 135 19.34 25.64 8.66
CA PRO A 135 18.46 25.91 9.79
C PRO A 135 19.01 25.30 11.08
N GLN A 136 18.81 25.99 12.20
CA GLN A 136 19.27 25.54 13.53
C GLN A 136 18.27 25.93 14.62
N ILE A 137 18.09 25.06 15.62
CA ILE A 137 17.38 25.36 16.86
C ILE A 137 18.34 25.31 18.05
N SER A 138 18.03 26.08 19.09
CA SER A 138 18.76 26.04 20.35
C SER A 138 18.18 24.99 21.30
N LEU A 139 18.98 24.55 22.25
CA LEU A 139 18.57 23.61 23.31
C LEU A 139 17.33 24.11 24.07
N SER A 140 17.32 25.41 24.42
CA SER A 140 16.22 26.03 25.17
C SER A 140 14.85 25.88 24.49
N ILE A 141 14.80 25.82 23.15
CA ILE A 141 13.53 25.63 22.42
C ILE A 141 12.85 24.31 22.80
N THR A 142 13.61 23.23 22.98
CA THR A 142 13.06 21.95 23.39
C THR A 142 12.96 21.81 24.92
N GLU A 143 13.89 22.36 25.70
CA GLU A 143 13.82 22.29 27.17
C GLU A 143 12.64 23.07 27.76
N GLU A 144 12.33 24.23 27.22
CA GLU A 144 11.21 25.09 27.65
C GLU A 144 9.86 24.71 27.01
N PHE A 145 9.85 23.75 26.08
CA PHE A 145 8.64 23.31 25.42
C PHE A 145 7.73 22.57 26.40
N PHE A 146 6.45 22.94 26.42
CA PHE A 146 5.47 22.30 27.27
C PHE A 146 4.97 20.99 26.69
N ILE A 147 4.98 19.94 27.51
CA ILE A 147 4.45 18.63 27.19
C ILE A 147 3.37 18.24 28.19
N PRO A 148 2.24 17.73 27.74
CA PRO A 148 1.26 17.14 28.64
C PRO A 148 1.78 15.84 29.24
N VAL A 149 1.53 15.63 30.52
CA VAL A 149 2.03 14.47 31.28
C VAL A 149 0.85 13.65 31.83
N PRO A 150 0.14 12.89 30.99
CA PRO A 150 -0.93 12.02 31.47
C PRO A 150 -0.37 10.88 32.32
N PRO A 151 -1.19 10.22 33.16
CA PRO A 151 -0.79 9.03 33.89
C PRO A 151 -0.18 7.96 32.99
N LEU A 152 0.79 7.21 33.51
CA LEU A 152 1.57 6.23 32.74
C LEU A 152 0.70 5.19 32.00
N LYS A 153 -0.46 4.81 32.58
CA LYS A 153 -1.41 3.89 31.91
C LYS A 153 -1.97 4.49 30.62
N VAL A 154 -2.28 5.78 30.63
CA VAL A 154 -2.78 6.51 29.44
C VAL A 154 -1.64 6.65 28.41
N GLN A 155 -0.44 7.07 28.84
CA GLN A 155 0.72 7.13 27.94
C GLN A 155 0.98 5.78 27.26
N ARG A 156 0.91 4.68 28.03
CA ARG A 156 1.13 3.32 27.50
C ARG A 156 0.14 2.96 26.41
N GLU A 157 -1.13 3.29 26.60
CA GLU A 157 -2.16 2.98 25.60
C GLU A 157 -2.00 3.85 24.35
N ILE A 158 -1.66 5.13 24.48
CA ILE A 158 -1.34 6.02 23.36
C ILE A 158 -0.13 5.48 22.58
N VAL A 159 0.95 5.14 23.28
CA VAL A 159 2.17 4.61 22.66
C VAL A 159 1.88 3.28 21.94
N ARG A 160 1.09 2.39 22.55
CA ARG A 160 0.69 1.12 21.93
C ARG A 160 -0.03 1.34 20.60
N ILE A 161 -0.96 2.27 20.55
CA ILE A 161 -1.70 2.59 19.34
C ILE A 161 -0.76 3.14 18.26
N LEU A 162 0.10 4.10 18.62
CA LEU A 162 1.01 4.73 17.67
C LEU A 162 2.13 3.78 17.19
N ASP A 163 2.64 2.90 18.07
CA ASP A 163 3.59 1.86 17.71
C ASP A 163 2.98 0.90 16.66
N ASN A 164 1.74 0.43 16.87
CA ASN A 164 1.04 -0.45 15.93
C ASN A 164 0.91 0.18 14.54
N PHE A 165 0.51 1.46 14.45
CA PHE A 165 0.44 2.15 13.15
C PHE A 165 1.81 2.25 12.47
N THR A 166 2.85 2.56 13.24
CA THR A 166 4.21 2.68 12.72
C THR A 166 4.73 1.34 12.21
N GLU A 167 4.43 0.25 12.92
CA GLU A 167 4.78 -1.12 12.54
C GLU A 167 4.09 -1.51 11.23
N ILE A 168 2.77 -1.31 11.12
CA ILE A 168 2.00 -1.60 9.91
C ILE A 168 2.56 -0.83 8.71
N ILE A 169 2.80 0.47 8.84
CA ILE A 169 3.36 1.29 7.75
C ILE A 169 4.75 0.76 7.34
N THR A 170 5.55 0.35 8.31
CA THR A 170 6.89 -0.20 8.06
C THR A 170 6.81 -1.54 7.32
N GLU A 171 5.96 -2.46 7.76
CA GLU A 171 5.74 -3.76 7.12
C GLU A 171 5.25 -3.60 5.67
N LEU A 172 4.24 -2.74 5.44
CA LEU A 172 3.73 -2.46 4.11
C LEU A 172 4.80 -1.82 3.20
N THR A 173 5.65 -0.97 3.75
CA THR A 173 6.76 -0.35 3.00
C THR A 173 7.82 -1.38 2.59
N ILE A 174 8.13 -2.31 3.50
CA ILE A 174 9.03 -3.43 3.21
C ILE A 174 8.41 -4.33 2.14
N GLU A 175 7.13 -4.66 2.27
CA GLU A 175 6.42 -5.46 1.28
C GLU A 175 6.42 -4.80 -0.09
N LEU A 176 6.09 -3.51 -0.19
CA LEU A 176 6.15 -2.76 -1.44
C LEU A 176 7.54 -2.83 -2.08
N THR A 177 8.60 -2.71 -1.26
CA THR A 177 9.98 -2.81 -1.76
C THR A 177 10.28 -4.21 -2.30
N MET A 178 9.80 -5.26 -1.62
CA MET A 178 9.97 -6.65 -2.08
C MET A 178 9.18 -6.91 -3.37
N ARG A 179 7.94 -6.37 -3.46
CA ARG A 179 7.10 -6.49 -4.66
C ARG A 179 7.73 -5.81 -5.87
N LYS A 180 8.29 -4.61 -5.69
CA LYS A 180 9.02 -3.92 -6.76
C LYS A 180 10.20 -4.74 -7.27
N LYS A 181 10.99 -5.34 -6.37
CA LYS A 181 12.10 -6.24 -6.77
C LYS A 181 11.61 -7.50 -7.48
N GLN A 182 10.51 -8.08 -7.00
CA GLN A 182 9.90 -9.24 -7.64
C GLN A 182 9.38 -8.89 -9.03
N TYR A 183 8.72 -7.74 -9.18
CA TYR A 183 8.28 -7.21 -10.47
C TYR A 183 9.48 -7.02 -11.42
N GLU A 184 10.56 -6.35 -10.97
CA GLU A 184 11.77 -6.15 -11.77
C GLU A 184 12.36 -7.50 -12.24
N TYR A 185 12.41 -8.48 -11.36
CA TYR A 185 12.87 -9.83 -11.70
C TYR A 185 12.01 -10.51 -12.78
N TYR A 186 10.68 -10.49 -12.62
CA TYR A 186 9.78 -11.10 -13.59
C TYR A 186 9.77 -10.33 -14.92
N ARG A 187 9.74 -9.01 -14.89
CA ARG A 187 9.87 -8.17 -16.08
C ARG A 187 11.14 -8.51 -16.84
N ASP A 188 12.27 -8.54 -16.15
CA ASP A 188 13.56 -8.82 -16.78
C ASP A 188 13.60 -10.26 -17.32
N SER A 189 13.02 -11.22 -16.60
CA SER A 189 12.95 -12.62 -17.05
C SER A 189 12.06 -12.81 -18.29
N LEU A 190 10.91 -12.13 -18.35
CA LEU A 190 10.01 -12.18 -19.52
C LEU A 190 10.61 -11.52 -20.76
N LEU A 191 11.56 -10.61 -20.58
CA LEU A 191 12.22 -9.87 -21.66
C LEU A 191 13.62 -10.43 -22.01
N VAL A 192 14.02 -11.57 -21.41
CA VAL A 192 15.17 -12.37 -21.83
C VAL A 192 14.69 -13.43 -22.82
N PHE A 193 15.17 -13.34 -24.03
CA PHE A 193 14.83 -14.27 -25.11
C PHE A 193 15.98 -15.20 -25.43
N ASP A 194 15.64 -16.39 -25.92
CA ASP A 194 16.57 -17.33 -26.49
C ASP A 194 17.27 -16.77 -27.75
N ILE A 195 18.32 -17.45 -28.22
CA ILE A 195 19.14 -17.04 -29.36
C ILE A 195 18.33 -16.84 -30.66
N SER A 196 17.08 -17.31 -30.70
CA SER A 196 16.17 -17.19 -31.86
C SER A 196 15.64 -15.77 -32.11
N ILE A 197 15.65 -14.88 -31.13
CA ILE A 197 15.17 -13.50 -31.29
C ILE A 197 16.34 -12.59 -31.65
N PRO A 198 16.29 -11.86 -32.78
CA PRO A 198 17.36 -10.96 -33.18
C PRO A 198 17.53 -9.81 -32.17
N LYS A 199 18.79 -9.50 -31.86
CA LYS A 199 19.15 -8.27 -31.16
C LYS A 199 19.46 -7.20 -32.20
N VAL A 200 18.88 -6.02 -32.01
CA VAL A 200 19.04 -4.88 -32.91
C VAL A 200 19.47 -3.66 -32.12
N LYS A 201 20.22 -2.77 -32.75
CA LYS A 201 20.57 -1.48 -32.17
C LYS A 201 19.41 -0.50 -32.32
N LEU A 202 19.26 0.44 -31.40
CA LEU A 202 18.20 1.45 -31.48
C LEU A 202 18.28 2.28 -32.78
N ARG A 203 19.48 2.58 -33.29
CA ARG A 203 19.66 3.25 -34.59
C ARG A 203 19.03 2.48 -35.76
N ASP A 204 18.97 1.17 -35.68
CA ASP A 204 18.47 0.34 -36.81
C ASP A 204 16.93 0.33 -36.87
N ILE A 205 16.26 0.69 -35.78
CA ILE A 205 14.79 0.81 -35.68
C ILE A 205 14.30 2.24 -35.59
N ALA A 206 15.20 3.20 -35.41
CA ALA A 206 14.87 4.62 -35.36
C ALA A 206 14.41 5.12 -36.73
N THR A 207 13.29 5.80 -36.78
CA THR A 207 12.88 6.62 -37.93
C THR A 207 13.45 8.04 -37.83
N ASP A 208 13.65 8.52 -36.61
CA ASP A 208 14.37 9.75 -36.30
C ASP A 208 14.86 9.68 -34.83
N ILE A 209 15.98 10.35 -34.55
CA ILE A 209 16.52 10.49 -33.20
C ILE A 209 17.20 11.85 -33.03
N TYR A 210 16.78 12.61 -32.03
CA TYR A 210 17.28 13.97 -31.83
C TYR A 210 17.22 14.40 -30.37
N ARG A 211 18.00 15.42 -30.03
CA ARG A 211 17.98 16.09 -28.74
C ARG A 211 16.92 17.19 -28.73
N GLY A 212 16.21 17.34 -27.61
CA GLY A 212 15.22 18.38 -27.39
C GLY A 212 15.79 19.79 -27.28
N SER A 213 14.93 20.76 -27.04
CA SER A 213 15.25 22.18 -26.90
C SER A 213 15.42 22.59 -25.46
N GLY A 214 16.29 23.53 -25.14
CA GLY A 214 16.46 24.01 -23.76
C GLY A 214 15.17 24.64 -23.23
N ILE A 215 14.65 24.05 -22.13
CA ILE A 215 13.54 24.60 -21.34
C ILE A 215 14.05 24.78 -19.92
N THR A 216 14.22 26.04 -19.48
CA THR A 216 14.68 26.33 -18.12
C THR A 216 13.55 26.20 -17.10
N ARG A 217 13.91 26.20 -15.82
CA ARG A 217 12.93 26.07 -14.73
C ARG A 217 11.98 27.27 -14.66
N GLU A 218 12.51 28.45 -15.01
CA GLU A 218 11.78 29.72 -15.00
C GLU A 218 10.80 29.84 -16.18
N GLN A 219 11.00 29.07 -17.25
CA GLN A 219 10.12 29.04 -18.43
C GLN A 219 8.94 28.11 -18.27
N VAL A 220 8.88 27.31 -17.17
CA VAL A 220 7.73 26.45 -16.87
C VAL A 220 6.56 27.28 -16.36
N THR A 221 5.40 27.07 -16.97
CA THR A 221 4.14 27.74 -16.67
C THR A 221 3.06 26.72 -16.30
N LYS A 222 1.93 27.19 -15.77
CA LYS A 222 0.77 26.32 -15.50
C LYS A 222 -0.03 26.02 -16.77
N ASP A 223 -0.01 26.94 -17.72
CA ASP A 223 -0.77 26.88 -18.96
C ASP A 223 0.18 27.09 -20.15
N GLY A 224 -0.15 26.52 -21.32
CA GLY A 224 0.63 26.65 -22.53
C GLY A 224 0.79 25.33 -23.26
N ILE A 225 1.89 25.18 -24.01
CA ILE A 225 2.19 23.94 -24.72
C ILE A 225 2.74 22.93 -23.71
N PRO A 226 2.20 21.70 -23.67
CA PRO A 226 2.73 20.64 -22.83
C PRO A 226 4.21 20.38 -23.12
N CYS A 227 4.99 20.18 -22.07
CA CYS A 227 6.43 19.92 -22.21
C CYS A 227 6.94 18.96 -21.13
N VAL A 228 8.07 18.31 -21.41
CA VAL A 228 8.78 17.44 -20.47
C VAL A 228 10.21 17.92 -20.29
N ARG A 229 10.65 17.99 -19.03
CA ARG A 229 12.06 18.20 -18.65
C ARG A 229 12.67 16.91 -18.15
N TYR A 230 13.98 16.72 -18.30
CA TYR A 230 14.69 15.49 -17.96
C TYR A 230 14.45 15.03 -16.49
N GLY A 231 14.35 15.98 -15.55
CA GLY A 231 14.11 15.69 -14.14
C GLY A 231 12.76 15.00 -13.89
N GLU A 232 11.75 15.30 -14.69
CA GLU A 232 10.41 14.69 -14.58
C GLU A 232 10.41 13.21 -14.99
N ILE A 233 11.31 12.82 -15.91
CA ILE A 233 11.50 11.41 -16.28
C ILE A 233 12.01 10.60 -15.09
N TYR A 234 12.81 11.21 -14.18
CA TYR A 234 13.28 10.53 -12.97
C TYR A 234 12.25 10.50 -11.84
N THR A 235 11.45 11.56 -11.68
CA THR A 235 10.64 11.79 -10.49
C THR A 235 9.15 11.54 -10.68
N THR A 236 8.63 11.70 -11.90
CA THR A 236 7.20 11.78 -12.17
C THR A 236 6.72 10.65 -13.08
N TYR A 237 7.46 10.40 -14.18
CA TYR A 237 7.05 9.43 -15.18
C TYR A 237 7.66 8.04 -14.93
N HIS A 238 6.85 7.01 -15.19
CA HIS A 238 7.24 5.61 -15.06
C HIS A 238 7.67 5.03 -16.43
N ILE A 239 7.18 3.83 -16.73
CA ILE A 239 7.47 3.15 -18.01
C ILE A 239 6.83 3.93 -19.18
N TRP A 240 5.63 4.48 -18.97
CA TRP A 240 4.92 5.31 -19.93
C TRP A 240 4.04 6.34 -19.22
N PHE A 241 3.57 7.36 -19.97
CA PHE A 241 2.68 8.41 -19.49
C PHE A 241 1.81 8.95 -20.63
N GLU A 242 0.68 9.56 -20.30
CA GLU A 242 -0.28 10.14 -21.25
C GLU A 242 -0.30 11.67 -21.18
N GLU A 243 -0.12 12.25 -19.99
CA GLU A 243 -0.24 13.69 -19.77
C GLU A 243 1.09 14.28 -19.28
N CYS A 244 1.46 15.44 -19.84
CA CYS A 244 2.61 16.22 -19.37
C CYS A 244 2.24 17.00 -18.12
N GLN A 245 3.11 16.95 -17.09
CA GLN A 245 2.92 17.72 -15.85
C GLN A 245 3.29 19.20 -16.01
N SER A 246 4.18 19.51 -16.92
CA SER A 246 4.69 20.87 -17.15
C SER A 246 4.22 21.44 -18.48
N HIS A 247 4.07 22.76 -18.52
CA HIS A 247 3.73 23.51 -19.74
C HIS A 247 4.73 24.66 -19.92
N THR A 248 4.82 25.20 -21.14
CA THR A 248 5.65 26.36 -21.45
C THR A 248 5.05 27.19 -22.59
N LYS A 249 5.50 28.43 -22.74
CA LYS A 249 5.09 29.29 -23.86
C LYS A 249 6.08 29.16 -25.01
N LEU A 250 5.56 28.97 -26.22
CA LEU A 250 6.37 28.75 -27.43
C LEU A 250 7.34 29.90 -27.72
N GLU A 251 6.92 31.12 -27.44
CA GLU A 251 7.74 32.35 -27.62
C GLU A 251 9.06 32.34 -26.84
N ASN A 252 9.14 31.53 -25.78
CA ASN A 252 10.31 31.40 -24.93
C ASN A 252 11.29 30.33 -25.42
N ILE A 253 10.96 29.57 -26.47
CA ILE A 253 11.73 28.38 -26.88
C ILE A 253 12.40 28.61 -28.23
N THR A 254 13.73 28.63 -28.23
CA THR A 254 14.52 28.70 -29.45
C THR A 254 14.62 27.31 -30.09
N ASN A 255 14.23 27.17 -31.35
CA ASN A 255 14.27 25.94 -32.12
C ASN A 255 13.49 24.77 -31.43
N PRO A 256 12.14 24.89 -31.32
CA PRO A 256 11.31 23.93 -30.61
C PRO A 256 11.41 22.53 -31.22
N LYS A 257 11.64 21.55 -30.37
CA LYS A 257 11.66 20.12 -30.70
C LYS A 257 10.50 19.42 -30.03
N TYR A 258 9.69 18.72 -30.81
CA TYR A 258 8.46 18.11 -30.36
C TYR A 258 8.60 16.61 -30.28
N PHE A 259 7.81 16.02 -29.42
CA PHE A 259 7.52 14.60 -29.41
C PHE A 259 6.00 14.38 -29.46
N GLU A 260 5.56 13.19 -29.84
CA GLU A 260 4.17 12.84 -30.06
C GLU A 260 3.92 11.37 -29.69
N HIS A 261 2.68 10.93 -29.86
CA HIS A 261 2.24 9.57 -29.49
C HIS A 261 3.20 8.50 -30.03
N GLY A 262 3.64 7.61 -29.13
CA GLY A 262 4.53 6.50 -29.45
C GLY A 262 6.02 6.80 -29.35
N ASP A 263 6.45 8.05 -29.16
CA ASP A 263 7.86 8.39 -29.03
C ASP A 263 8.44 7.94 -27.69
N ILE A 264 9.72 7.55 -27.70
CA ILE A 264 10.48 7.25 -26.47
C ILE A 264 11.35 8.42 -26.08
N LEU A 265 11.27 8.83 -24.83
CA LEU A 265 12.07 9.92 -24.25
C LEU A 265 13.17 9.34 -23.35
N PHE A 266 14.41 9.84 -23.51
CA PHE A 266 15.56 9.48 -22.66
C PHE A 266 16.07 10.71 -21.93
N ALA A 267 16.20 10.64 -20.60
CA ALA A 267 16.86 11.66 -19.80
C ALA A 267 18.39 11.50 -19.89
N ILE A 268 19.07 12.35 -20.63
CA ILE A 268 20.53 12.22 -20.88
C ILE A 268 21.40 12.91 -19.83
N THR A 269 20.81 13.51 -18.81
CA THR A 269 21.50 14.15 -17.68
C THR A 269 20.90 13.59 -16.38
N GLY A 270 21.72 13.20 -15.42
CA GLY A 270 21.29 12.63 -14.14
C GLY A 270 22.34 12.72 -13.04
N GLU A 271 21.98 12.34 -11.82
CA GLU A 271 22.85 12.36 -10.64
C GLU A 271 23.45 10.97 -10.34
N SER A 272 22.96 9.91 -10.96
CA SER A 272 23.36 8.52 -10.76
C SER A 272 23.86 7.90 -12.07
N VAL A 273 24.95 7.15 -12.00
CA VAL A 273 25.44 6.34 -13.13
C VAL A 273 24.49 5.16 -13.37
N GLU A 274 23.91 4.64 -12.31
CA GLU A 274 23.01 3.49 -12.32
C GLU A 274 21.69 3.79 -13.05
N ASP A 275 21.23 5.05 -13.03
CA ASP A 275 19.94 5.48 -13.60
C ASP A 275 20.08 6.31 -14.88
N ILE A 276 21.30 6.57 -15.34
CA ILE A 276 21.52 7.43 -16.50
C ILE A 276 20.77 6.92 -17.75
N ALA A 277 20.27 7.82 -18.56
CA ALA A 277 19.44 7.55 -19.72
C ALA A 277 18.15 6.77 -19.40
N LYS A 278 17.57 7.02 -18.20
CA LYS A 278 16.21 6.55 -17.90
C LYS A 278 15.27 6.96 -19.01
N SER A 279 14.39 6.05 -19.42
CA SER A 279 13.50 6.22 -20.55
C SER A 279 12.05 6.03 -20.18
N THR A 280 11.15 6.65 -20.94
CA THR A 280 9.70 6.52 -20.82
C THR A 280 9.05 6.67 -22.19
N ALA A 281 7.91 5.98 -22.43
CA ALA A 281 7.13 6.10 -23.64
C ALA A 281 6.01 7.15 -23.46
N TYR A 282 5.78 7.98 -24.45
CA TYR A 282 4.63 8.88 -24.48
C TYR A 282 3.45 8.22 -25.19
N MET A 283 2.32 8.12 -24.47
CA MET A 283 1.09 7.48 -24.96
C MET A 283 -0.08 8.46 -25.10
N GLY A 284 0.13 9.75 -24.79
CA GLY A 284 -0.85 10.81 -25.03
C GLY A 284 -0.95 11.21 -26.51
N TYR A 285 -1.90 12.05 -26.86
CA TYR A 285 -2.17 12.45 -28.24
C TYR A 285 -1.78 13.90 -28.53
N ASP A 286 -1.40 14.67 -27.52
CA ASP A 286 -0.96 16.04 -27.69
C ASP A 286 0.46 16.11 -28.26
N LYS A 287 0.73 17.15 -29.05
CA LYS A 287 2.07 17.46 -29.51
C LYS A 287 2.82 18.25 -28.44
N CYS A 288 3.83 17.62 -27.84
CA CYS A 288 4.53 18.12 -26.68
C CYS A 288 5.98 18.54 -26.98
N LEU A 289 6.55 19.44 -26.17
CA LEU A 289 7.93 19.93 -26.30
C LEU A 289 8.90 19.10 -25.45
N ALA A 290 10.00 18.65 -26.05
CA ALA A 290 11.09 17.96 -25.37
C ALA A 290 12.14 18.97 -24.85
N GLY A 291 12.48 18.88 -23.54
CA GLY A 291 13.53 19.67 -22.91
C GLY A 291 14.93 19.32 -23.42
N GLY A 292 15.89 20.23 -23.26
CA GLY A 292 17.25 20.16 -23.88
C GLY A 292 18.11 18.98 -23.44
N ASP A 293 17.84 18.40 -22.29
CA ASP A 293 18.52 17.20 -21.77
C ASP A 293 17.68 15.91 -21.94
N ILE A 294 16.81 15.92 -22.95
CA ILE A 294 16.03 14.77 -23.40
C ILE A 294 16.45 14.42 -24.83
N VAL A 295 16.58 13.13 -25.09
CA VAL A 295 16.65 12.57 -26.45
C VAL A 295 15.31 11.93 -26.78
N VAL A 296 14.77 12.27 -27.94
CA VAL A 296 13.55 11.70 -28.51
C VAL A 296 13.93 10.65 -29.53
N LEU A 297 13.35 9.46 -29.43
CA LEU A 297 13.47 8.37 -30.41
C LEU A 297 12.10 8.13 -31.03
N LYS A 298 12.00 8.34 -32.34
CA LYS A 298 10.85 7.97 -33.17
C LYS A 298 11.06 6.59 -33.79
N HIS A 299 10.01 5.77 -33.84
CA HIS A 299 10.09 4.39 -34.29
C HIS A 299 8.72 3.83 -34.69
N ASN A 300 8.71 2.62 -35.29
CA ASN A 300 7.49 1.92 -35.70
C ASN A 300 7.23 0.63 -34.89
N GLN A 301 7.80 0.50 -33.71
CA GLN A 301 7.60 -0.64 -32.80
C GLN A 301 6.53 -0.33 -31.75
N ASN A 302 6.11 -1.31 -30.94
CA ASN A 302 5.25 -1.03 -29.81
C ASN A 302 5.99 -0.16 -28.78
N PRO A 303 5.53 1.06 -28.47
CA PRO A 303 6.25 1.99 -27.60
C PRO A 303 6.36 1.50 -26.16
N LYS A 304 5.33 0.88 -25.62
CA LYS A 304 5.39 0.31 -24.27
C LYS A 304 6.38 -0.84 -24.20
N TYR A 305 6.42 -1.74 -25.22
CA TYR A 305 7.41 -2.81 -25.29
C TYR A 305 8.83 -2.25 -25.24
N LEU A 306 9.13 -1.24 -26.06
CA LEU A 306 10.46 -0.63 -26.05
C LEU A 306 10.78 -0.01 -24.68
N SER A 307 9.83 0.68 -24.06
CA SER A 307 10.05 1.28 -22.75
C SER A 307 10.29 0.22 -21.68
N TYR A 308 9.56 -0.91 -21.68
CA TYR A 308 9.82 -2.02 -20.77
C TYR A 308 11.20 -2.63 -20.98
N VAL A 309 11.58 -2.95 -22.21
CA VAL A 309 12.91 -3.51 -22.52
C VAL A 309 14.01 -2.55 -22.11
N LEU A 310 13.87 -1.26 -22.42
CA LEU A 310 14.81 -0.21 -22.05
C LEU A 310 14.95 0.01 -20.55
N SER A 311 13.99 -0.43 -19.75
CA SER A 311 14.04 -0.38 -18.30
C SER A 311 14.69 -1.59 -17.64
N THR A 312 15.00 -2.66 -18.40
CA THR A 312 15.61 -3.87 -17.85
C THR A 312 17.03 -3.64 -17.35
N TYR A 313 17.47 -4.44 -16.38
CA TYR A 313 18.84 -4.40 -15.85
C TYR A 313 19.90 -4.59 -16.94
N TYR A 314 19.64 -5.48 -17.90
CA TYR A 314 20.56 -5.73 -19.03
C TYR A 314 20.79 -4.48 -19.87
N VAL A 315 19.73 -3.75 -20.23
CA VAL A 315 19.83 -2.52 -21.02
C VAL A 315 20.37 -1.38 -20.18
N GLN A 316 19.98 -1.27 -18.91
CA GLN A 316 20.53 -0.24 -18.02
C GLN A 316 22.05 -0.36 -17.85
N LYS A 317 22.55 -1.59 -17.84
CA LYS A 317 24.00 -1.85 -17.83
C LYS A 317 24.72 -1.36 -19.10
N GLN A 318 24.04 -1.38 -20.26
CA GLN A 318 24.59 -0.77 -21.49
C GLN A 318 24.58 0.76 -21.40
N LYS A 319 23.49 1.37 -20.93
CA LYS A 319 23.34 2.84 -20.73
C LYS A 319 24.41 3.42 -19.81
N SER A 320 24.81 2.68 -18.77
CA SER A 320 25.80 3.09 -17.78
C SER A 320 27.25 2.74 -18.16
N ARG A 321 27.48 2.00 -19.25
CA ARG A 321 28.82 1.55 -19.66
C ARG A 321 29.74 2.73 -19.96
N GLY A 322 30.94 2.70 -19.35
CA GLY A 322 31.95 3.75 -19.53
C GLY A 322 31.63 5.07 -18.84
N LYS A 323 30.57 5.17 -18.07
CA LYS A 323 30.24 6.35 -17.29
C LYS A 323 31.00 6.36 -15.95
N MET A 324 31.55 7.50 -15.58
CA MET A 324 32.23 7.67 -14.29
C MET A 324 31.33 8.39 -13.30
N LYS A 325 31.43 8.02 -12.03
CA LYS A 325 30.71 8.67 -10.95
C LYS A 325 31.22 10.11 -10.79
N SER A 326 30.35 11.07 -11.09
CA SER A 326 30.58 12.49 -10.91
C SER A 326 29.35 13.15 -10.28
N LYS A 327 29.41 14.44 -9.98
CA LYS A 327 28.28 15.18 -9.43
C LYS A 327 27.09 15.21 -10.41
N VAL A 328 27.38 15.18 -11.71
CA VAL A 328 26.38 15.07 -12.79
C VAL A 328 26.92 14.10 -13.83
N VAL A 329 26.09 13.16 -14.26
CA VAL A 329 26.41 12.15 -15.27
C VAL A 329 25.66 12.51 -16.56
N HIS A 330 26.35 12.37 -17.70
CA HIS A 330 25.76 12.65 -19.01
C HIS A 330 25.77 11.44 -19.93
N SER A 331 24.77 11.35 -20.79
CA SER A 331 24.72 10.47 -21.94
C SER A 331 24.64 11.30 -23.25
N SER A 332 24.58 10.65 -24.38
CA SER A 332 24.56 11.32 -25.70
C SER A 332 23.71 10.54 -26.69
N VAL A 333 23.29 11.19 -27.78
CA VAL A 333 22.56 10.51 -28.87
C VAL A 333 23.32 9.30 -29.39
N PRO A 334 24.62 9.35 -29.73
CA PRO A 334 25.36 8.18 -30.19
C PRO A 334 25.40 7.03 -29.16
N SER A 335 25.43 7.37 -27.86
CA SER A 335 25.41 6.32 -26.81
C SER A 335 24.06 5.60 -26.74
N ILE A 336 22.97 6.31 -27.06
CA ILE A 336 21.62 5.73 -27.11
C ILE A 336 21.44 4.89 -28.37
N GLU A 337 21.91 5.37 -29.50
CA GLU A 337 21.86 4.67 -30.79
C GLU A 337 22.52 3.27 -30.76
N GLU A 338 23.57 3.10 -29.96
CA GLU A 338 24.32 1.84 -29.83
C GLU A 338 23.70 0.85 -28.84
N ILE A 339 22.62 1.19 -28.15
CA ILE A 339 21.93 0.26 -27.23
C ILE A 339 21.30 -0.86 -28.03
N GLU A 340 21.62 -2.10 -27.66
CA GLU A 340 21.09 -3.33 -28.25
C GLU A 340 19.91 -3.86 -27.43
N ILE A 341 18.81 -4.14 -28.11
CA ILE A 341 17.60 -4.71 -27.54
C ILE A 341 17.14 -5.96 -28.31
N PRO A 342 16.50 -6.94 -27.67
CA PRO A 342 15.80 -8.00 -28.38
C PRO A 342 14.59 -7.41 -29.11
N LEU A 343 14.33 -7.83 -30.34
CA LEU A 343 13.22 -7.33 -31.13
C LEU A 343 12.37 -8.48 -31.72
N PRO A 344 11.40 -8.99 -30.95
CA PRO A 344 10.44 -9.96 -31.46
C PRO A 344 9.42 -9.29 -32.41
N THR A 345 8.55 -10.08 -33.03
CA THR A 345 7.46 -9.56 -33.88
C THR A 345 6.51 -8.67 -33.07
N LEU A 346 5.83 -7.75 -33.74
CA LEU A 346 4.85 -6.85 -33.10
C LEU A 346 3.75 -7.60 -32.33
N GLU A 347 3.34 -8.77 -32.81
CA GLU A 347 2.36 -9.61 -32.11
C GLU A 347 2.89 -10.07 -30.74
N VAL A 348 4.14 -10.53 -30.68
CA VAL A 348 4.79 -10.93 -29.42
C VAL A 348 5.02 -9.71 -28.52
N GLN A 349 5.44 -8.57 -29.08
CA GLN A 349 5.57 -7.32 -28.32
C GLN A 349 4.25 -6.95 -27.65
N ASN A 350 3.12 -6.99 -28.37
CA ASN A 350 1.79 -6.67 -27.83
C ASN A 350 1.37 -7.64 -26.71
N ARG A 351 1.60 -8.95 -26.86
CA ARG A 351 1.34 -9.94 -25.80
C ARG A 351 2.13 -9.66 -24.53
N LEU A 352 3.41 -9.38 -24.67
CA LEU A 352 4.29 -9.06 -23.54
C LEU A 352 3.85 -7.77 -22.82
N VAL A 353 3.48 -6.74 -23.58
CA VAL A 353 2.97 -5.49 -23.02
C VAL A 353 1.70 -5.73 -22.19
N ASN A 354 0.75 -6.50 -22.69
CA ASN A 354 -0.48 -6.80 -21.94
C ASN A 354 -0.19 -7.47 -20.59
N VAL A 355 0.76 -8.40 -20.53
CA VAL A 355 1.17 -9.05 -19.29
C VAL A 355 1.87 -8.05 -18.36
N LEU A 356 2.81 -7.26 -18.90
CA LEU A 356 3.61 -6.33 -18.10
C LEU A 356 2.78 -5.16 -17.57
N ASP A 357 1.84 -4.61 -18.37
CA ASP A 357 0.93 -3.54 -17.94
C ASP A 357 0.06 -3.99 -16.75
N ASN A 358 -0.42 -5.22 -16.76
CA ASN A 358 -1.17 -5.78 -15.62
C ASN A 358 -0.31 -5.87 -14.36
N PHE A 359 0.94 -6.33 -14.48
CA PHE A 359 1.87 -6.37 -13.34
C PHE A 359 2.24 -4.97 -12.84
N ASP A 360 2.44 -4.02 -13.75
CA ASP A 360 2.80 -2.64 -13.44
C ASP A 360 1.67 -1.94 -12.67
N ALA A 361 0.43 -2.10 -13.12
CA ALA A 361 -0.75 -1.58 -12.43
C ALA A 361 -0.84 -2.05 -10.97
N ILE A 362 -0.57 -3.34 -10.70
CA ILE A 362 -0.60 -3.89 -9.34
C ILE A 362 0.50 -3.31 -8.44
N CYS A 363 1.67 -3.01 -9.01
CA CYS A 363 2.85 -2.62 -8.25
C CYS A 363 3.04 -1.10 -8.09
N ILE A 364 2.48 -0.29 -8.98
CA ILE A 364 2.82 1.14 -9.11
C ILE A 364 1.61 2.06 -8.96
N ASP A 365 0.39 1.59 -9.22
CA ASP A 365 -0.79 2.45 -9.13
C ASP A 365 -0.99 2.97 -7.71
N LEU A 366 -0.87 4.31 -7.55
CA LEU A 366 -1.09 5.01 -6.28
C LEU A 366 -2.55 4.97 -5.80
N ASN A 367 -3.49 4.59 -6.68
CA ASN A 367 -4.91 4.49 -6.36
C ASN A 367 -5.35 3.05 -6.10
N ILE A 368 -4.53 2.06 -6.49
CA ILE A 368 -4.83 0.64 -6.38
C ILE A 368 -3.59 -0.06 -5.79
N GLY A 369 -3.77 -0.91 -4.78
CA GLY A 369 -2.69 -1.73 -4.24
C GLY A 369 -1.91 -1.13 -3.07
N LEU A 370 -0.71 -1.65 -2.81
CA LEU A 370 0.14 -1.31 -1.64
C LEU A 370 0.49 0.18 -1.51
N PRO A 371 0.81 0.93 -2.57
CA PRO A 371 1.08 2.36 -2.43
C PRO A 371 -0.13 3.15 -1.91
N ALA A 372 -1.34 2.85 -2.39
CA ALA A 372 -2.58 3.48 -1.91
C ALA A 372 -2.84 3.12 -0.45
N GLU A 373 -2.60 1.87 -0.04
CA GLU A 373 -2.75 1.44 1.34
C GLU A 373 -1.75 2.15 2.27
N ILE A 374 -0.48 2.24 1.87
CA ILE A 374 0.55 2.96 2.64
C ILE A 374 0.13 4.42 2.84
N GLU A 375 -0.34 5.09 1.80
CA GLU A 375 -0.78 6.49 1.89
C GLU A 375 -2.03 6.65 2.76
N ALA A 376 -3.01 5.75 2.62
CA ALA A 376 -4.19 5.73 3.48
C ALA A 376 -3.81 5.49 4.95
N ARG A 377 -2.89 4.56 5.23
CA ARG A 377 -2.40 4.30 6.59
C ARG A 377 -1.60 5.47 7.16
N LYS A 378 -0.82 6.17 6.34
CA LYS A 378 -0.13 7.39 6.77
C LYS A 378 -1.09 8.49 7.17
N LYS A 379 -2.11 8.78 6.35
CA LYS A 379 -3.15 9.77 6.66
C LYS A 379 -3.93 9.39 7.92
N GLN A 380 -4.24 8.11 8.08
CA GLN A 380 -4.87 7.56 9.26
C GLN A 380 -3.98 7.74 10.50
N TYR A 381 -2.69 7.40 10.41
CA TYR A 381 -1.72 7.61 11.48
C TYR A 381 -1.63 9.10 11.89
N GLU A 382 -1.50 10.02 10.93
CA GLU A 382 -1.41 11.46 11.19
C GLU A 382 -2.65 11.97 11.93
N TYR A 383 -3.83 11.58 11.47
CA TYR A 383 -5.09 11.96 12.09
C TYR A 383 -5.20 11.44 13.54
N TYR A 384 -4.89 10.15 13.79
CA TYR A 384 -4.95 9.59 15.15
C TYR A 384 -3.87 10.17 16.05
N ARG A 385 -2.68 10.32 15.54
CA ARG A 385 -1.59 10.97 16.26
C ARG A 385 -2.04 12.35 16.75
N ASP A 386 -2.62 13.14 15.86
CA ASP A 386 -3.06 14.49 16.16
C ASP A 386 -4.17 14.47 17.23
N ILE A 387 -5.18 13.63 17.07
CA ILE A 387 -6.27 13.49 18.07
C ILE A 387 -5.73 13.02 19.43
N LEU A 388 -4.91 11.97 19.45
CA LEU A 388 -4.41 11.39 20.69
C LEU A 388 -3.49 12.35 21.44
N LEU A 389 -2.71 13.14 20.73
CA LEU A 389 -1.79 14.09 21.33
C LEU A 389 -2.45 15.42 21.66
N THR A 390 -3.41 15.90 20.85
CA THR A 390 -4.22 17.10 21.14
C THR A 390 -5.17 16.87 22.31
N PHE A 391 -5.75 15.67 22.45
CA PHE A 391 -6.53 15.33 23.63
C PHE A 391 -5.74 15.55 24.91
N VAL A 392 -4.48 15.14 24.91
CA VAL A 392 -3.58 15.29 26.05
C VAL A 392 -3.35 16.78 26.38
N GLU A 393 -3.36 17.67 25.38
CA GLU A 393 -3.20 19.12 25.56
C GLU A 393 -4.50 19.79 26.06
N THR A 394 -5.65 19.39 25.53
CA THR A 394 -6.92 20.10 25.75
C THR A 394 -7.81 19.48 26.83
N GLY A 395 -7.53 18.23 27.24
CA GLY A 395 -8.38 17.48 28.18
C GLY A 395 -9.76 17.10 27.62
N ASN A 396 -10.04 17.43 26.35
CA ASN A 396 -11.32 17.17 25.70
C ASN A 396 -11.12 16.26 24.50
N ILE A 397 -11.65 15.03 24.54
CA ILE A 397 -11.92 14.29 23.32
C ILE A 397 -13.16 14.95 22.71
N MET A 398 -12.99 15.60 21.56
CA MET A 398 -14.14 15.95 20.70
C MET A 398 -14.71 14.68 20.02
N LEU A 399 -14.99 13.66 20.78
CA LEU A 399 -15.86 12.57 20.38
C LEU A 399 -17.23 12.93 20.93
N SER A 400 -18.09 13.43 20.05
CA SER A 400 -19.41 13.90 20.39
C SER A 400 -20.19 12.85 21.20
N ASN A 401 -20.92 13.29 22.24
CA ASN A 401 -21.84 12.53 23.09
C ASN A 401 -23.02 11.85 22.36
N ARG A 402 -22.89 11.57 21.05
CA ARG A 402 -23.90 10.92 20.20
C ARG A 402 -23.69 9.40 19.98
N ILE A 403 -22.71 8.80 20.62
CA ILE A 403 -22.31 7.39 20.33
C ILE A 403 -23.24 6.36 21.00
N GLU A 404 -24.10 6.76 21.93
CA GLU A 404 -24.91 5.80 22.70
C GLU A 404 -26.10 5.17 21.95
N SER A 405 -26.46 5.61 20.76
CA SER A 405 -27.68 5.16 20.08
C SER A 405 -27.53 4.42 18.75
N ASN A 406 -26.33 4.27 18.17
CA ASN A 406 -26.24 3.65 16.85
C ASN A 406 -25.09 2.64 16.71
N ARG A 407 -25.43 1.34 16.71
CA ARG A 407 -24.50 0.22 16.54
C ARG A 407 -23.61 0.36 15.29
N ILE A 408 -24.14 0.91 14.21
CA ILE A 408 -23.41 1.11 12.95
C ILE A 408 -22.34 2.20 13.12
N GLU A 409 -22.64 3.29 13.82
CA GLU A 409 -21.66 4.35 14.10
C GLU A 409 -20.53 3.84 15.01
N VAL A 410 -20.84 2.96 15.97
CA VAL A 410 -19.82 2.30 16.82
C VAL A 410 -18.93 1.39 15.98
N ILE A 411 -19.50 0.62 15.06
CA ILE A 411 -18.71 -0.23 14.14
C ILE A 411 -17.80 0.65 13.27
N LYS A 412 -18.33 1.71 12.67
CA LYS A 412 -17.54 2.65 11.86
C LYS A 412 -16.43 3.32 12.68
N LEU A 413 -16.70 3.67 13.92
CA LEU A 413 -15.70 4.23 14.83
C LEU A 413 -14.60 3.20 15.14
N LEU A 414 -14.96 1.95 15.43
CA LEU A 414 -13.99 0.87 15.67
C LEU A 414 -13.17 0.57 14.42
N GLN A 415 -13.79 0.53 13.25
CA GLN A 415 -13.10 0.42 11.96
C GLN A 415 -12.13 1.58 11.75
N TYR A 416 -12.56 2.78 12.08
CA TYR A 416 -11.75 3.98 11.99
C TYR A 416 -10.55 3.94 12.97
N VAL A 417 -10.74 3.46 14.21
CA VAL A 417 -9.68 3.41 15.24
C VAL A 417 -8.69 2.27 15.02
N PHE A 418 -9.17 1.11 14.59
CA PHE A 418 -8.37 -0.12 14.53
C PHE A 418 -8.12 -0.61 13.10
N GLY A 419 -8.59 0.13 12.09
CA GLY A 419 -8.52 -0.25 10.68
C GLY A 419 -9.55 -1.32 10.30
N TYR A 420 -9.98 -2.16 11.22
CA TYR A 420 -11.02 -3.17 11.06
C TYR A 420 -11.60 -3.58 12.42
N VAL A 421 -12.75 -4.25 12.38
CA VAL A 421 -13.39 -4.85 13.56
C VAL A 421 -13.78 -6.29 13.23
N TYR A 422 -13.57 -7.22 14.15
CA TYR A 422 -14.09 -8.57 14.00
C TYR A 422 -15.57 -8.62 14.36
N LEU A 423 -16.41 -8.99 13.39
CA LEU A 423 -17.82 -9.26 13.59
C LEU A 423 -18.13 -10.70 13.19
N ASN A 424 -19.09 -11.33 13.85
CA ASN A 424 -19.59 -12.62 13.41
C ASN A 424 -20.64 -12.42 12.30
N LEU A 425 -20.90 -13.47 11.50
CA LEU A 425 -21.86 -13.40 10.38
C LEU A 425 -23.27 -13.01 10.85
N GLU A 426 -23.68 -13.43 12.06
CA GLU A 426 -24.96 -13.05 12.64
C GLU A 426 -25.08 -11.54 12.85
N GLN A 427 -23.96 -10.88 13.16
CA GLN A 427 -23.90 -9.44 13.33
C GLN A 427 -23.88 -8.67 12.01
N LEU A 428 -23.45 -9.31 10.93
CA LEU A 428 -23.39 -8.75 9.58
C LEU A 428 -24.69 -8.96 8.79
N ALA A 429 -25.48 -9.96 9.13
CA ALA A 429 -26.68 -10.32 8.42
C ALA A 429 -27.86 -9.39 8.76
N LEU A 430 -28.57 -8.92 7.73
CA LEU A 430 -29.92 -8.37 7.85
C LEU A 430 -30.91 -9.51 8.14
N SER A 431 -30.76 -10.61 7.40
CA SER A 431 -31.56 -11.81 7.56
C SER A 431 -30.77 -13.05 7.15
N HIS A 432 -31.13 -14.20 7.67
CA HIS A 432 -30.63 -15.48 7.19
C HIS A 432 -31.73 -16.55 7.27
N CYS A 433 -31.70 -17.48 6.34
CA CYS A 433 -32.64 -18.60 6.32
C CYS A 433 -32.04 -19.79 5.58
N THR A 434 -32.55 -20.98 5.87
CA THR A 434 -32.40 -22.11 4.96
C THR A 434 -33.61 -22.22 4.05
N GLY A 435 -33.43 -22.80 2.87
CA GLY A 435 -34.53 -23.07 1.96
C GLY A 435 -35.36 -24.30 2.32
N ALA A 436 -36.13 -24.80 1.38
CA ALA A 436 -36.94 -26.01 1.54
C ALA A 436 -36.91 -26.85 0.25
N THR A 437 -37.15 -28.17 0.43
CA THR A 437 -37.43 -29.08 -0.68
C THR A 437 -38.92 -29.45 -0.65
N PRO A 438 -39.72 -28.93 -1.58
CA PRO A 438 -41.10 -29.34 -1.72
C PRO A 438 -41.22 -30.85 -1.91
N LEU A 439 -42.36 -31.43 -1.50
CA LEU A 439 -42.56 -32.87 -1.55
C LEU A 439 -42.48 -33.39 -3.00
N LYS A 440 -41.48 -34.22 -3.30
CA LYS A 440 -41.19 -34.73 -4.65
C LYS A 440 -42.36 -35.53 -5.28
N SER A 441 -43.20 -36.19 -4.46
CA SER A 441 -44.38 -36.93 -4.96
C SER A 441 -45.52 -36.02 -5.42
N ASN A 442 -45.49 -34.73 -5.06
CA ASN A 442 -46.49 -33.77 -5.53
C ASN A 442 -45.98 -33.08 -6.81
N ARG A 443 -46.48 -33.56 -7.98
CA ARG A 443 -46.12 -33.06 -9.27
C ARG A 443 -46.46 -31.57 -9.46
N ASN A 444 -47.55 -31.09 -8.83
CA ASN A 444 -47.97 -29.69 -8.92
C ASN A 444 -46.90 -28.71 -8.37
N PHE A 445 -45.94 -29.18 -7.60
CA PHE A 445 -44.88 -28.35 -7.08
C PHE A 445 -43.70 -28.17 -8.06
N TYR A 446 -43.64 -28.98 -9.14
CA TYR A 446 -42.51 -29.01 -10.06
C TYR A 446 -42.90 -28.83 -11.54
N GLU A 447 -44.05 -29.41 -11.96
CA GLU A 447 -44.48 -29.36 -13.34
C GLU A 447 -44.79 -27.91 -13.76
N ASN A 448 -44.15 -27.45 -14.88
CA ASN A 448 -44.23 -26.08 -15.37
C ASN A 448 -43.77 -25.01 -14.36
N GLY A 449 -42.85 -25.36 -13.45
CA GLY A 449 -42.28 -24.41 -12.49
C GLY A 449 -41.55 -23.28 -13.19
N THR A 450 -41.75 -22.06 -12.71
CA THR A 450 -41.10 -20.83 -13.19
C THR A 450 -40.22 -20.16 -12.12
N VAL A 451 -40.36 -20.59 -10.87
CA VAL A 451 -39.61 -20.06 -9.75
C VAL A 451 -38.23 -20.73 -9.70
N PRO A 452 -37.12 -20.01 -9.85
CA PRO A 452 -35.78 -20.58 -9.78
C PRO A 452 -35.56 -21.23 -8.41
N TRP A 453 -35.11 -22.49 -8.40
CA TRP A 453 -34.88 -23.27 -7.20
C TRP A 453 -33.50 -23.90 -7.19
N LEU A 454 -32.60 -23.32 -6.39
CA LEU A 454 -31.19 -23.69 -6.29
C LEU A 454 -31.00 -24.93 -5.39
N ARG A 455 -30.17 -25.85 -5.86
CA ARG A 455 -29.72 -27.01 -5.08
C ARG A 455 -28.25 -26.88 -4.69
N THR A 456 -27.84 -27.50 -3.60
CA THR A 456 -26.47 -27.46 -3.06
C THR A 456 -25.38 -27.84 -4.06
N GLN A 457 -25.66 -28.69 -5.04
CA GLN A 457 -24.70 -29.09 -6.06
C GLN A 457 -24.33 -27.97 -7.04
N GLU A 458 -25.19 -26.97 -7.16
CA GLU A 458 -24.97 -25.78 -7.99
C GLU A 458 -24.17 -24.69 -7.27
N VAL A 459 -23.86 -24.88 -5.97
CA VAL A 459 -23.01 -23.98 -5.18
C VAL A 459 -21.55 -24.37 -5.40
N ILE A 460 -20.87 -23.68 -6.33
CA ILE A 460 -19.53 -24.06 -6.83
C ILE A 460 -18.55 -22.88 -6.91
N TYR A 461 -18.62 -21.93 -5.98
CA TYR A 461 -17.77 -20.72 -5.92
C TYR A 461 -17.96 -19.74 -7.09
N THR A 462 -19.15 -19.74 -7.70
CA THR A 462 -19.48 -18.84 -8.82
C THR A 462 -20.69 -17.97 -8.52
N ASP A 463 -20.84 -16.89 -9.26
CA ASP A 463 -22.06 -16.10 -9.29
C ASP A 463 -23.18 -16.88 -10.01
N ILE A 464 -24.38 -16.95 -9.39
CA ILE A 464 -25.53 -17.71 -9.90
C ILE A 464 -26.48 -16.77 -10.62
N TYR A 465 -26.53 -16.84 -11.94
CA TYR A 465 -27.43 -16.10 -12.83
C TYR A 465 -28.66 -16.90 -13.28
N ARG A 466 -28.66 -18.22 -13.08
CA ARG A 466 -29.73 -19.16 -13.42
C ARG A 466 -29.62 -20.41 -12.56
N THR A 467 -30.71 -21.14 -12.41
CA THR A 467 -30.75 -22.44 -11.74
C THR A 467 -31.09 -23.56 -12.72
N GLU A 468 -30.66 -24.76 -12.44
CA GLU A 468 -31.01 -25.95 -13.25
C GLU A 468 -32.44 -26.40 -13.01
N CYS A 469 -33.00 -26.13 -11.83
CA CYS A 469 -34.32 -26.58 -11.44
C CYS A 469 -35.25 -25.42 -11.11
N PHE A 470 -36.53 -25.69 -11.26
CA PHE A 470 -37.60 -24.73 -10.99
C PHE A 470 -38.67 -25.40 -10.13
N ILE A 471 -39.39 -24.60 -9.36
CA ILE A 471 -40.60 -24.98 -8.63
C ILE A 471 -41.73 -24.04 -9.02
N THR A 472 -42.98 -24.41 -8.68
CA THR A 472 -44.13 -23.57 -8.94
C THR A 472 -44.36 -22.53 -7.84
N GLU A 473 -45.10 -21.46 -8.12
CA GLU A 473 -45.56 -20.51 -7.10
C GLU A 473 -46.40 -21.21 -6.02
N GLU A 474 -47.18 -22.23 -6.42
CA GLU A 474 -47.93 -23.05 -5.45
C GLU A 474 -47.03 -23.75 -4.44
N ALA A 475 -45.85 -24.21 -4.91
CA ALA A 475 -44.86 -24.82 -3.99
C ALA A 475 -44.33 -23.79 -3.00
N VAL A 476 -44.07 -22.55 -3.43
CA VAL A 476 -43.62 -21.48 -2.52
C VAL A 476 -44.69 -21.13 -1.49
N GLN A 477 -45.97 -21.04 -1.92
CA GLN A 477 -47.10 -20.71 -1.03
C GLN A 477 -47.46 -21.80 -0.03
N LYS A 478 -47.34 -23.08 -0.43
CA LYS A 478 -47.79 -24.22 0.36
C LYS A 478 -46.67 -24.93 1.12
N THR A 479 -45.42 -24.48 1.00
CA THR A 479 -44.28 -25.06 1.71
C THR A 479 -43.48 -23.98 2.47
N THR A 480 -42.40 -24.39 3.12
CA THR A 480 -41.46 -23.46 3.79
C THR A 480 -40.41 -22.89 2.84
N ALA A 481 -40.54 -23.09 1.50
CA ALA A 481 -39.67 -22.46 0.51
C ALA A 481 -39.88 -20.94 0.56
N LYS A 482 -38.76 -20.20 0.56
CA LYS A 482 -38.77 -18.73 0.67
C LYS A 482 -37.98 -18.13 -0.47
N TRP A 483 -38.52 -17.06 -1.02
CA TRP A 483 -37.74 -16.18 -1.89
C TRP A 483 -36.61 -15.50 -1.11
N ILE A 484 -35.43 -15.48 -1.66
CA ILE A 484 -34.31 -14.67 -1.22
C ILE A 484 -34.00 -13.61 -2.28
N PRO A 485 -33.67 -12.37 -1.88
CA PRO A 485 -33.31 -11.31 -2.81
C PRO A 485 -32.00 -11.64 -3.54
N ALA A 486 -31.70 -10.93 -4.61
CA ALA A 486 -30.39 -10.99 -5.25
C ALA A 486 -29.28 -10.47 -4.32
N ASN A 487 -28.05 -10.95 -4.53
CA ASN A 487 -26.85 -10.59 -3.77
C ASN A 487 -26.81 -11.11 -2.32
N CYS A 488 -27.46 -12.23 -2.06
CA CYS A 488 -27.22 -13.00 -0.83
C CYS A 488 -25.95 -13.85 -0.98
N VAL A 489 -25.26 -14.09 0.12
CA VAL A 489 -24.20 -15.10 0.19
C VAL A 489 -24.85 -16.44 0.55
N ILE A 490 -24.67 -17.42 -0.31
CA ILE A 490 -25.25 -18.77 -0.15
C ILE A 490 -24.14 -19.73 0.25
N VAL A 491 -24.34 -20.48 1.35
CA VAL A 491 -23.40 -21.49 1.83
C VAL A 491 -24.09 -22.85 1.81
N ALA A 492 -23.49 -23.81 1.13
CA ALA A 492 -23.93 -25.20 1.18
C ALA A 492 -23.58 -25.82 2.54
N ILE A 493 -24.57 -26.36 3.23
CA ILE A 493 -24.39 -26.85 4.62
C ILE A 493 -24.41 -28.39 4.74
N SER A 494 -24.60 -29.12 3.66
CA SER A 494 -24.74 -30.59 3.69
C SER A 494 -24.08 -31.26 2.49
N GLY A 495 -23.66 -32.51 2.68
CA GLY A 495 -23.13 -33.39 1.64
C GLY A 495 -21.72 -33.00 1.13
N ALA A 496 -21.37 -33.47 -0.06
CA ALA A 496 -20.06 -33.22 -0.68
C ALA A 496 -19.77 -31.74 -0.96
N SER A 497 -20.81 -30.91 -1.10
CA SER A 497 -20.70 -29.47 -1.32
C SER A 497 -20.61 -28.65 -0.02
N ALA A 498 -20.73 -29.28 1.16
CA ALA A 498 -20.76 -28.56 2.43
C ALA A 498 -19.52 -27.69 2.62
N GLY A 499 -19.74 -26.40 2.92
CA GLY A 499 -18.72 -25.37 3.04
C GLY A 499 -18.49 -24.56 1.76
N ARG A 500 -18.99 -24.98 0.60
CA ARG A 500 -18.91 -24.19 -0.63
C ARG A 500 -19.85 -22.99 -0.57
N CYS A 501 -19.47 -21.91 -1.25
CA CYS A 501 -20.21 -20.66 -1.27
C CYS A 501 -20.55 -20.24 -2.71
N ALA A 502 -21.57 -19.40 -2.85
CA ALA A 502 -21.94 -18.74 -4.09
C ALA A 502 -22.68 -17.42 -3.78
N ILE A 503 -22.87 -16.59 -4.79
CA ILE A 503 -23.69 -15.37 -4.71
C ILE A 503 -24.79 -15.48 -5.77
N ASN A 504 -26.05 -15.33 -5.37
CA ASN A 504 -27.14 -15.26 -6.36
C ASN A 504 -27.24 -13.84 -6.96
N LYS A 505 -27.26 -13.77 -8.28
CA LYS A 505 -27.45 -12.49 -9.02
C LYS A 505 -28.91 -12.25 -9.41
N ILE A 506 -29.74 -13.21 -9.20
CA ILE A 506 -31.20 -13.14 -9.41
C ILE A 506 -31.92 -13.51 -8.11
N PRO A 507 -33.12 -12.99 -7.84
CA PRO A 507 -33.98 -13.53 -6.80
C PRO A 507 -34.26 -15.01 -7.10
N LEU A 508 -34.19 -15.86 -6.09
CA LEU A 508 -34.42 -17.31 -6.25
C LEU A 508 -34.88 -17.93 -4.92
N THR A 509 -35.23 -19.22 -4.97
CA THR A 509 -35.47 -20.06 -3.80
C THR A 509 -34.39 -21.13 -3.71
N THR A 510 -34.18 -21.72 -2.53
CA THR A 510 -33.15 -22.74 -2.32
C THR A 510 -33.71 -23.99 -1.65
N ASN A 511 -32.97 -25.10 -1.71
CA ASN A 511 -33.29 -26.27 -0.90
C ASN A 511 -32.86 -26.05 0.56
N GLN A 512 -33.28 -26.95 1.47
CA GLN A 512 -33.02 -26.88 2.91
C GLN A 512 -31.52 -27.01 3.28
N HIS A 513 -30.69 -27.41 2.35
CA HIS A 513 -29.25 -27.58 2.55
C HIS A 513 -28.41 -26.37 2.09
N CYS A 514 -29.05 -25.26 1.75
CA CYS A 514 -28.44 -23.97 1.49
C CYS A 514 -28.77 -22.99 2.62
N LEU A 515 -27.76 -22.46 3.26
CA LEU A 515 -27.87 -21.30 4.16
C LEU A 515 -27.72 -20.04 3.30
N ASN A 516 -28.74 -19.20 3.34
CA ASN A 516 -28.81 -17.94 2.59
C ASN A 516 -28.64 -16.79 3.56
N ILE A 517 -27.71 -15.88 3.30
CA ILE A 517 -27.37 -14.77 4.20
C ILE A 517 -27.47 -13.47 3.42
N GLU A 518 -28.39 -12.62 3.81
CA GLU A 518 -28.52 -11.26 3.32
C GLU A 518 -27.65 -10.33 4.18
N ILE A 519 -26.67 -9.68 3.56
CA ILE A 519 -25.69 -8.85 4.28
C ILE A 519 -26.19 -7.42 4.42
N ASN A 520 -25.96 -6.81 5.59
CA ASN A 520 -26.24 -5.40 5.83
C ASN A 520 -25.22 -4.53 5.09
N LYS A 521 -25.66 -3.88 4.02
CA LYS A 521 -24.83 -3.03 3.13
C LYS A 521 -24.21 -1.81 3.83
N GLU A 522 -24.74 -1.39 4.96
CA GLU A 522 -24.19 -0.28 5.74
C GLU A 522 -22.93 -0.68 6.52
N ILE A 523 -22.73 -2.00 6.72
CA ILE A 523 -21.61 -2.57 7.50
C ILE A 523 -20.61 -3.27 6.59
N ALA A 524 -21.09 -4.07 5.62
CA ALA A 524 -20.22 -4.88 4.79
C ALA A 524 -20.78 -5.08 3.37
N GLU A 525 -19.88 -5.17 2.39
CA GLU A 525 -20.18 -5.61 1.04
C GLU A 525 -20.35 -7.13 1.02
N TYR A 526 -21.46 -7.62 0.43
CA TYR A 526 -21.77 -9.06 0.37
C TYR A 526 -20.66 -9.87 -0.32
N ARG A 527 -20.00 -9.29 -1.34
CA ARG A 527 -18.91 -9.92 -2.08
C ARG A 527 -17.63 -10.02 -1.23
N TYR A 528 -17.37 -9.04 -0.39
CA TYR A 528 -16.28 -9.11 0.60
C TYR A 528 -16.51 -10.25 1.60
N VAL A 529 -17.73 -10.34 2.15
CA VAL A 529 -18.11 -11.42 3.07
C VAL A 529 -18.01 -12.78 2.39
N TYR A 530 -18.42 -12.89 1.14
CA TYR A 530 -18.27 -14.11 0.34
C TYR A 530 -16.80 -14.53 0.26
N TYR A 531 -15.87 -13.65 -0.09
CA TYR A 531 -14.44 -13.97 -0.13
C TYR A 531 -13.89 -14.38 1.24
N CYS A 532 -14.31 -13.72 2.32
CA CYS A 532 -13.91 -14.11 3.68
C CYS A 532 -14.38 -15.52 4.06
N ILE A 533 -15.60 -15.90 3.70
CA ILE A 533 -16.12 -17.26 3.95
C ILE A 533 -15.35 -18.27 3.09
N CYS A 534 -15.10 -17.98 1.82
CA CYS A 534 -14.28 -18.83 0.95
C CYS A 534 -12.87 -19.05 1.51
N ASN A 535 -12.26 -18.02 2.07
CA ASN A 535 -10.94 -18.12 2.71
C ASN A 535 -10.93 -19.03 3.95
N GLN A 536 -12.02 -19.07 4.71
CA GLN A 536 -12.17 -19.93 5.89
C GLN A 536 -12.70 -21.33 5.57
N PHE A 537 -12.74 -21.74 4.29
CA PHE A 537 -13.30 -23.01 3.84
C PHE A 537 -12.68 -24.23 4.52
N GLN A 538 -11.36 -24.27 4.70
CA GLN A 538 -10.67 -25.38 5.37
C GLN A 538 -11.08 -25.49 6.85
N GLU A 539 -11.25 -24.36 7.51
CA GLU A 539 -11.72 -24.31 8.89
C GLU A 539 -13.18 -24.77 9.01
N LEU A 540 -14.02 -24.41 8.04
CA LEU A 540 -15.40 -24.89 7.94
C LEU A 540 -15.46 -26.40 7.75
N ILE A 541 -14.64 -26.95 6.85
CA ILE A 541 -14.59 -28.40 6.60
C ILE A 541 -14.14 -29.16 7.86
N ALA A 542 -13.13 -28.66 8.56
CA ALA A 542 -12.63 -29.30 9.78
C ALA A 542 -13.69 -29.39 10.89
N LYS A 543 -14.73 -28.56 10.82
CA LYS A 543 -15.85 -28.48 11.78
C LYS A 543 -17.09 -29.31 11.36
N LYS A 544 -16.98 -30.14 10.30
CA LYS A 544 -18.09 -31.03 9.86
C LYS A 544 -18.42 -32.09 10.93
N GLU A 545 -19.71 -32.36 11.08
CA GLU A 545 -20.24 -33.32 12.07
C GLU A 545 -21.16 -34.33 11.41
N GLY A 546 -21.23 -35.53 12.02
CA GLY A 546 -22.13 -36.61 11.61
C GLY A 546 -21.68 -37.39 10.37
N ALA A 547 -22.36 -38.49 10.08
CA ALA A 547 -22.02 -39.41 8.98
C ALA A 547 -22.13 -38.80 7.58
N ARG A 548 -22.83 -37.65 7.41
CA ARG A 548 -23.03 -36.94 6.16
C ARG A 548 -22.12 -35.69 6.02
N GLY A 549 -21.34 -35.35 7.05
CA GLY A 549 -20.48 -34.19 7.06
C GLY A 549 -21.24 -32.85 6.99
N ASP A 550 -22.36 -32.76 7.73
CA ASP A 550 -23.19 -31.55 7.73
C ASP A 550 -22.56 -30.44 8.57
N LEU A 551 -22.82 -29.20 8.21
CA LEU A 551 -22.37 -27.98 8.91
C LEU A 551 -23.56 -27.39 9.69
N SER A 552 -23.33 -27.05 10.95
CA SER A 552 -24.35 -26.38 11.76
C SER A 552 -24.46 -24.89 11.34
N VAL A 553 -25.69 -24.45 11.03
CA VAL A 553 -26.01 -23.04 10.74
C VAL A 553 -25.52 -22.12 11.86
N ALA A 554 -25.77 -22.50 13.13
CA ALA A 554 -25.36 -21.72 14.28
C ALA A 554 -23.83 -21.53 14.36
N ARG A 555 -23.05 -22.50 13.90
CA ARG A 555 -21.59 -22.39 13.85
C ARG A 555 -21.13 -21.50 12.71
N ILE A 556 -21.74 -21.60 11.52
CA ILE A 556 -21.41 -20.72 10.39
C ILE A 556 -21.71 -19.27 10.77
N MET A 557 -22.87 -19.00 11.38
CA MET A 557 -23.27 -17.66 11.80
C MET A 557 -22.35 -17.05 12.88
N LYS A 558 -21.57 -17.87 13.59
CA LYS A 558 -20.55 -17.45 14.56
C LYS A 558 -19.15 -17.27 13.97
N LEU A 559 -18.95 -17.51 12.67
CA LEU A 559 -17.67 -17.22 12.02
C LEU A 559 -17.32 -15.76 12.19
N ARG A 560 -16.11 -15.48 12.67
CA ARG A 560 -15.59 -14.13 12.85
C ARG A 560 -14.92 -13.65 11.57
N ILE A 561 -15.40 -12.54 11.07
CA ILE A 561 -14.90 -11.93 9.84
C ILE A 561 -14.31 -10.56 10.18
N PRO A 562 -13.08 -10.27 9.74
CA PRO A 562 -12.51 -8.93 9.87
C PRO A 562 -13.23 -7.99 8.89
N ILE A 563 -13.78 -6.90 9.40
CA ILE A 563 -14.57 -5.92 8.64
C ILE A 563 -13.83 -4.58 8.66
N PRO A 564 -13.06 -4.25 7.62
CA PRO A 564 -12.50 -2.92 7.42
C PRO A 564 -13.57 -1.93 6.92
N PRO A 565 -13.26 -0.62 6.81
CA PRO A 565 -14.15 0.35 6.18
C PRO A 565 -14.64 -0.08 4.79
N ILE A 566 -15.81 0.36 4.37
CA ILE A 566 -16.45 -0.06 3.10
C ILE A 566 -15.55 0.20 1.89
N GLU A 567 -14.84 1.32 1.86
CA GLU A 567 -13.91 1.68 0.79
C GLU A 567 -12.78 0.64 0.66
N GLU A 568 -12.26 0.19 1.80
CA GLU A 568 -11.22 -0.84 1.83
C GLU A 568 -11.76 -2.21 1.42
N GLN A 569 -12.99 -2.55 1.82
CA GLN A 569 -13.66 -3.78 1.35
C GLN A 569 -13.80 -3.77 -0.18
N ARG A 570 -14.23 -2.64 -0.77
CA ARG A 570 -14.36 -2.49 -2.23
C ARG A 570 -13.01 -2.61 -2.93
N ARG A 571 -11.96 -2.04 -2.34
CA ARG A 571 -10.60 -2.16 -2.87
C ARG A 571 -10.15 -3.63 -2.91
N ILE A 572 -10.37 -4.36 -1.82
CA ILE A 572 -10.04 -5.80 -1.74
C ILE A 572 -10.86 -6.61 -2.75
N ILE A 573 -12.16 -6.33 -2.89
CA ILE A 573 -13.03 -6.98 -3.87
C ILE A 573 -12.47 -6.77 -5.27
N ASN A 574 -12.17 -5.53 -5.66
CA ASN A 574 -11.66 -5.23 -7.00
C ASN A 574 -10.37 -5.99 -7.31
N LEU A 575 -9.46 -6.10 -6.36
CA LEU A 575 -8.23 -6.87 -6.52
C LEU A 575 -8.52 -8.37 -6.69
N LEU A 576 -9.39 -8.93 -5.87
CA LEU A 576 -9.73 -10.36 -5.92
C LEU A 576 -10.51 -10.70 -7.19
N ASP A 577 -11.43 -9.82 -7.64
CA ASP A 577 -12.18 -9.99 -8.88
C ASP A 577 -11.25 -9.95 -10.11
N GLN A 578 -10.24 -9.07 -10.12
CA GLN A 578 -9.23 -9.04 -11.18
C GLN A 578 -8.42 -10.33 -11.24
N PHE A 579 -8.00 -10.86 -10.08
CA PHE A 579 -7.31 -12.15 -10.04
C PHE A 579 -8.20 -13.30 -10.51
N ASP A 580 -9.46 -13.29 -10.13
CA ASP A 580 -10.43 -14.33 -10.54
C ASP A 580 -10.66 -14.31 -12.06
N MET A 581 -10.76 -13.11 -12.65
CA MET A 581 -10.83 -12.94 -14.11
C MET A 581 -9.56 -13.46 -14.79
N LEU A 582 -8.38 -13.11 -14.30
CA LEU A 582 -7.10 -13.58 -14.86
C LEU A 582 -6.96 -15.11 -14.79
N CYS A 583 -7.41 -15.74 -13.71
CA CYS A 583 -7.39 -17.19 -13.58
C CYS A 583 -8.39 -17.88 -14.52
N ASN A 584 -9.53 -17.27 -14.79
CA ASN A 584 -10.55 -17.84 -15.66
C ASN A 584 -10.24 -17.63 -17.16
N ASP A 585 -9.64 -16.51 -17.57
CA ASP A 585 -9.25 -16.23 -18.96
C ASP A 585 -8.03 -17.07 -19.42
N LEU A 586 -7.19 -17.51 -18.48
CA LEU A 586 -6.02 -18.35 -18.76
C LEU A 586 -6.37 -19.85 -18.85
N SER A 587 -7.62 -20.24 -18.55
CA SER A 587 -8.04 -21.65 -18.50
C SER A 587 -8.04 -22.36 -19.87
N ASP A 588 -8.08 -21.62 -20.97
CA ASP A 588 -8.15 -22.20 -22.33
C ASP A 588 -6.77 -22.42 -23.02
N GLY A 589 -5.64 -22.05 -22.38
CA GLY A 589 -4.37 -22.08 -23.11
C GLY A 589 -3.14 -22.70 -22.44
N LEU A 590 -2.96 -22.74 -21.11
CA LEU A 590 -1.69 -23.12 -20.46
C LEU A 590 -1.87 -23.76 -19.06
N PRO A 591 -2.03 -25.09 -18.95
CA PRO A 591 -2.34 -25.77 -17.68
C PRO A 591 -1.32 -25.55 -16.54
N ALA A 592 -0.03 -25.46 -16.84
CA ALA A 592 1.02 -25.25 -15.84
C ALA A 592 1.06 -23.81 -15.31
N GLU A 593 0.76 -22.84 -16.15
CA GLU A 593 0.68 -21.42 -15.83
C GLU A 593 -0.58 -21.13 -15.01
N ILE A 594 -1.68 -21.84 -15.32
CA ILE A 594 -2.92 -21.82 -14.54
C ILE A 594 -2.67 -22.26 -13.09
N GLU A 595 -1.95 -23.36 -12.89
CA GLU A 595 -1.63 -23.88 -11.55
C GLU A 595 -0.75 -22.90 -10.76
N ALA A 596 0.22 -22.26 -11.42
CA ALA A 596 1.09 -21.26 -10.80
C ALA A 596 0.31 -20.00 -10.42
N HIS A 597 -0.58 -19.50 -11.29
CA HIS A 597 -1.43 -18.35 -11.02
C HIS A 597 -2.49 -18.66 -9.96
N GLN A 598 -3.03 -19.87 -9.92
CA GLN A 598 -3.99 -20.30 -8.91
C GLN A 598 -3.34 -20.35 -7.52
N LYS A 599 -2.11 -20.85 -7.39
CA LYS A 599 -1.32 -20.79 -6.15
C LYS A 599 -1.01 -19.35 -5.74
N GLN A 600 -0.72 -18.48 -6.71
CA GLN A 600 -0.49 -17.06 -6.48
C GLN A 600 -1.77 -16.35 -6.03
N TYR A 601 -2.91 -16.62 -6.65
CA TYR A 601 -4.22 -16.13 -6.22
C TYR A 601 -4.55 -16.54 -4.78
N GLU A 602 -4.40 -17.83 -4.44
CA GLU A 602 -4.64 -18.34 -3.10
C GLU A 602 -3.75 -17.64 -2.06
N TYR A 603 -2.47 -17.48 -2.35
CA TYR A 603 -1.54 -16.77 -1.50
C TYR A 603 -1.95 -15.29 -1.26
N TYR A 604 -2.34 -14.57 -2.31
CA TYR A 604 -2.73 -13.16 -2.18
C TYR A 604 -4.10 -13.00 -1.54
N ARG A 605 -5.06 -13.86 -1.87
CA ARG A 605 -6.36 -13.90 -1.21
C ARG A 605 -6.19 -14.08 0.29
N ASP A 606 -5.43 -15.09 0.70
CA ASP A 606 -5.20 -15.38 2.11
C ASP A 606 -4.53 -14.19 2.80
N LYS A 607 -3.56 -13.57 2.18
CA LYS A 607 -2.85 -12.40 2.71
C LYS A 607 -3.73 -11.14 2.80
N LEU A 608 -4.61 -10.90 1.83
CA LEU A 608 -5.55 -9.78 1.84
C LEU A 608 -6.67 -9.94 2.86
N LEU A 609 -7.04 -11.18 3.17
CA LEU A 609 -8.14 -11.51 4.08
C LEU A 609 -7.66 -11.94 5.48
N THR A 610 -6.34 -12.03 5.71
CA THR A 610 -5.76 -12.33 7.02
C THR A 610 -5.33 -11.04 7.71
N PHE A 611 -6.00 -10.71 8.79
CA PHE A 611 -5.66 -9.57 9.65
C PHE A 611 -4.99 -10.09 10.92
N LYS A 612 -3.89 -9.47 11.36
CA LYS A 612 -3.30 -9.79 12.66
C LYS A 612 -4.27 -9.43 13.77
N GLU A 613 -4.58 -10.37 14.63
CA GLU A 613 -5.26 -10.05 15.89
C GLU A 613 -4.37 -9.10 16.70
N LEU A 614 -4.97 -8.03 17.20
CA LEU A 614 -4.35 -7.22 18.23
C LEU A 614 -4.26 -8.11 19.48
N GLU A 615 -3.06 -8.54 19.84
CA GLU A 615 -2.83 -9.21 21.12
C GLU A 615 -3.28 -8.26 22.22
N THR A 616 -4.34 -8.67 22.93
CA THR A 616 -4.96 -7.94 24.04
C THR A 616 -4.04 -7.84 25.26
#